data_2d454a5654d44e491b0f4c61f64efd19
#
_entry.id   2d454a5654d44e491b0f4c61f64efd19
#
_cell.length_a   1.000
_cell.length_b   1.000
_cell.length_c   1.000
_cell.angle_alpha   90.00
_cell.angle_beta   90.00
_cell.angle_gamma   90.00
#
_symmetry.space_group_name_H-M   'P 1'
#
loop_
_entity.id
_entity.type
_entity.pdbx_description
1 polymer ?
#
loop_
_entity_poly.entity_id
_entity_poly.type
_entity_poly.pdbx_seq_one_letter_code
_entity_poly.pdbx_strand_id
1 'polypeptide(L)'
;MTDDADSTVESNNQGEESGSAADKIAAETVLITGCSSGIGRTTALAFRQNDWTVYATARDESDLEKLAEAGCKTAELDVTDDDSVERVVDRIIEEQGGIDCLVNNAGYAQMGPIEDVPVEDVHRQFDVNVYGPHRLTRAVLPHMRAAEDGTIINVSSVSGRLSFPGGGVYSGSKFALEALSEALRGEVDAFGIDVVLVEPGPVVTNFQDRVEDEVGGLPRSEAYEDIYEIMDDYHAIGGAGPFASEPKDVARVILNAASCTEPGPRYPVGPVAKYGVLARFVPTPMRDAVIGIARRLLG
;
A
#
# COMPACT_ATOMS: atom_id res chain seq x y z
N MET A 1 2.68 45.54 82.52
CA MET A 1 1.97 44.39 83.05
C MET A 1 1.54 43.64 81.79
N THR A 2 2.36 42.70 81.40
CA THR A 2 2.14 41.28 81.45
C THR A 2 1.22 40.85 80.27
N ASP A 3 1.46 39.93 79.40
CA ASP A 3 2.35 38.79 79.39
C ASP A 3 2.51 38.27 77.95
N ASP A 4 3.60 37.69 77.76
CA ASP A 4 3.99 36.84 76.58
C ASP A 4 3.09 35.61 76.44
N ALA A 5 2.83 35.22 75.23
CA ALA A 5 2.65 33.80 74.89
C ALA A 5 3.11 33.51 73.44
N ASP A 6 4.30 33.04 73.42
CA ASP A 6 4.91 32.27 72.29
C ASP A 6 4.06 31.07 71.93
N SER A 7 3.74 30.88 70.64
CA SER A 7 3.31 29.61 70.10
C SER A 7 3.93 29.37 68.72
N THR A 8 5.03 28.67 68.76
CA THR A 8 5.67 27.98 67.59
C THR A 8 4.67 27.11 66.84
N VAL A 9 4.40 27.45 65.60
CA VAL A 9 3.69 26.60 64.68
C VAL A 9 4.75 25.91 63.79
N GLU A 10 4.95 24.60 63.98
CA GLU A 10 5.69 23.72 63.11
C GLU A 10 5.00 23.64 61.77
N SER A 11 5.66 24.13 60.71
CA SER A 11 5.23 23.93 59.34
C SER A 11 5.65 22.54 58.87
N ASN A 12 4.69 21.64 58.82
CA ASN A 12 4.82 20.34 58.21
C ASN A 12 4.80 20.51 56.68
N ASN A 13 5.97 20.54 56.04
CA ASN A 13 6.13 20.60 54.62
C ASN A 13 6.10 19.16 54.06
N GLN A 14 4.89 18.64 53.80
CA GLN A 14 4.74 17.44 52.96
C GLN A 14 4.80 17.87 51.50
N GLY A 15 5.96 17.66 50.90
CA GLY A 15 6.12 17.80 49.47
C GLY A 15 5.24 16.76 48.73
N GLU A 16 4.15 17.22 48.17
CA GLU A 16 3.46 16.47 47.10
C GLU A 16 4.34 16.48 45.87
N GLU A 17 5.05 15.37 45.65
CA GLU A 17 5.59 15.03 44.35
C GLU A 17 4.44 14.80 43.40
N SER A 18 3.93 15.85 42.75
CA SER A 18 3.10 15.74 41.56
C SER A 18 4.00 15.24 40.42
N GLY A 19 4.15 13.93 40.34
CA GLY A 19 4.68 13.29 39.17
C GLY A 19 3.78 13.59 37.99
N SER A 20 4.18 14.56 37.18
CA SER A 20 3.66 14.76 35.85
C SER A 20 3.92 13.48 35.06
N ALA A 21 2.93 12.58 35.03
CA ALA A 21 2.85 11.60 33.96
C ALA A 21 2.64 12.43 32.69
N ALA A 22 3.73 12.72 31.99
CA ALA A 22 3.64 13.12 30.59
C ALA A 22 2.77 12.05 29.91
N ASP A 23 1.58 12.41 29.46
CA ASP A 23 0.77 11.60 28.55
C ASP A 23 1.70 11.24 27.40
N LYS A 24 2.19 10.00 27.42
CA LYS A 24 2.85 9.44 26.22
C LYS A 24 1.73 9.36 25.18
N ILE A 25 1.75 10.29 24.23
CA ILE A 25 0.96 10.16 23.01
C ILE A 25 1.24 8.75 22.52
N ALA A 26 0.21 7.91 22.45
CA ALA A 26 0.35 6.54 21.97
C ALA A 26 0.93 6.61 20.54
N ALA A 27 1.87 5.73 20.23
CA ALA A 27 2.44 5.70 18.90
C ALA A 27 1.34 5.28 17.91
N GLU A 28 1.23 6.01 16.79
CA GLU A 28 0.28 5.68 15.72
C GLU A 28 0.50 4.26 15.20
N THR A 29 -0.56 3.57 14.87
CA THR A 29 -0.57 2.15 14.46
C THR A 29 -0.85 2.01 12.97
N VAL A 30 0.01 1.28 12.26
CA VAL A 30 -0.16 0.98 10.84
C VAL A 30 -0.24 -0.52 10.58
N LEU A 31 -1.23 -0.91 9.77
CA LEU A 31 -1.34 -2.25 9.18
C LEU A 31 -0.86 -2.20 7.73
N ILE A 32 0.15 -3.01 7.38
CA ILE A 32 0.73 -3.07 6.04
C ILE A 32 0.65 -4.48 5.49
N THR A 33 0.07 -4.64 4.30
CA THR A 33 -0.02 -5.94 3.63
C THR A 33 1.09 -6.17 2.61
N GLY A 34 1.50 -7.44 2.42
CA GLY A 34 2.51 -7.82 1.44
C GLY A 34 3.93 -7.37 1.79
N CYS A 35 4.36 -7.56 3.04
CA CYS A 35 5.65 -7.14 3.56
C CYS A 35 6.79 -8.14 3.34
N SER A 36 6.55 -9.28 2.69
CA SER A 36 7.59 -10.30 2.41
C SER A 36 8.75 -9.76 1.58
N SER A 37 8.55 -8.73 0.75
CA SER A 37 9.59 -8.15 -0.11
C SER A 37 9.24 -6.73 -0.58
N GLY A 38 10.12 -6.12 -1.39
CA GLY A 38 9.86 -4.93 -2.20
C GLY A 38 9.34 -3.71 -1.44
N ILE A 39 8.27 -3.11 -1.97
CA ILE A 39 7.67 -1.89 -1.43
C ILE A 39 7.15 -2.11 0.00
N GLY A 40 6.39 -3.19 0.25
CA GLY A 40 5.80 -3.45 1.58
C GLY A 40 6.84 -3.59 2.68
N ARG A 41 7.90 -4.38 2.44
CA ARG A 41 9.02 -4.52 3.40
C ARG A 41 9.70 -3.18 3.69
N THR A 42 9.99 -2.41 2.63
CA THR A 42 10.65 -1.11 2.77
C THR A 42 9.76 -0.09 3.47
N THR A 43 8.45 -0.13 3.22
CA THR A 43 7.46 0.70 3.89
C THR A 43 7.39 0.36 5.38
N ALA A 44 7.32 -0.92 5.74
CA ALA A 44 7.31 -1.35 7.15
C ALA A 44 8.53 -0.82 7.92
N LEU A 45 9.72 -0.93 7.33
CA LEU A 45 10.94 -0.38 7.93
C LEU A 45 10.91 1.14 8.05
N ALA A 46 10.36 1.86 7.05
CA ALA A 46 10.25 3.31 7.09
C ALA A 46 9.31 3.79 8.20
N PHE A 47 8.14 3.17 8.37
CA PHE A 47 7.23 3.47 9.47
C PHE A 47 7.85 3.16 10.84
N ARG A 48 8.52 2.00 10.97
CA ARG A 48 9.17 1.61 12.22
C ARG A 48 10.29 2.58 12.64
N GLN A 49 11.05 3.13 11.67
CA GLN A 49 12.08 4.14 11.90
C GLN A 49 11.53 5.52 12.28
N ASN A 50 10.24 5.74 12.10
CA ASN A 50 9.53 6.97 12.47
C ASN A 50 8.56 6.73 13.64
N ASP A 51 8.91 5.80 14.54
CA ASP A 51 8.25 5.52 15.82
C ASP A 51 6.80 5.03 15.75
N TRP A 52 6.34 4.56 14.57
CA TRP A 52 5.04 3.92 14.43
C TRP A 52 5.05 2.51 15.02
N THR A 53 3.89 2.08 15.53
CA THR A 53 3.61 0.67 15.81
C THR A 53 3.22 -0.01 14.49
N VAL A 54 4.10 -0.87 13.97
CA VAL A 54 3.94 -1.46 12.64
C VAL A 54 3.47 -2.91 12.76
N TYR A 55 2.34 -3.23 12.13
CA TYR A 55 1.90 -4.60 11.86
C TYR A 55 2.22 -4.93 10.41
N ALA A 56 3.32 -5.64 10.21
CA ALA A 56 3.77 -6.10 8.91
C ALA A 56 3.22 -7.49 8.63
N THR A 57 2.56 -7.68 7.49
CA THR A 57 1.89 -8.95 7.19
C THR A 57 2.32 -9.56 5.85
N ALA A 58 2.31 -10.88 5.78
CA ALA A 58 2.53 -11.70 4.59
C ALA A 58 1.74 -13.01 4.70
N ARG A 59 1.61 -13.75 3.60
CA ARG A 59 0.97 -15.08 3.58
C ARG A 59 1.76 -16.15 4.33
N ASP A 60 3.08 -15.95 4.43
CA ASP A 60 3.97 -16.77 5.24
C ASP A 60 4.69 -15.85 6.22
N GLU A 61 4.46 -16.05 7.51
CA GLU A 61 5.06 -15.22 8.55
C GLU A 61 6.58 -15.39 8.64
N SER A 62 7.12 -16.53 8.18
CA SER A 62 8.56 -16.77 8.14
C SER A 62 9.31 -15.79 7.22
N ASP A 63 8.64 -15.24 6.19
CA ASP A 63 9.18 -14.19 5.32
C ASP A 63 9.42 -12.86 6.05
N LEU A 64 8.87 -12.71 7.26
CA LEU A 64 8.87 -11.47 8.03
C LEU A 64 9.93 -11.42 9.16
N GLU A 65 10.74 -12.46 9.34
CA GLU A 65 11.74 -12.55 10.44
C GLU A 65 12.59 -11.27 10.58
N LYS A 66 13.10 -10.75 9.45
CA LYS A 66 13.90 -9.50 9.44
C LYS A 66 13.13 -8.26 9.90
N LEU A 67 11.81 -8.23 9.66
CA LEU A 67 10.95 -7.15 10.13
C LEU A 67 10.67 -7.30 11.64
N ALA A 68 10.47 -8.52 12.12
CA ALA A 68 10.35 -8.82 13.54
C ALA A 68 11.63 -8.42 14.29
N GLU A 69 12.82 -8.76 13.78
CA GLU A 69 14.13 -8.34 14.33
C GLU A 69 14.27 -6.80 14.35
N ALA A 70 13.70 -6.10 13.36
CA ALA A 70 13.68 -4.64 13.31
C ALA A 70 12.65 -4.00 14.26
N GLY A 71 11.87 -4.82 15.00
CA GLY A 71 10.89 -4.40 15.98
C GLY A 71 9.50 -4.12 15.41
N CYS A 72 9.17 -4.61 14.21
CA CYS A 72 7.80 -4.68 13.74
C CYS A 72 7.05 -5.84 14.42
N LYS A 73 5.76 -5.69 14.64
CA LYS A 73 4.87 -6.81 14.94
C LYS A 73 4.54 -7.51 13.63
N THR A 74 4.58 -8.84 13.63
CA THR A 74 4.31 -9.64 12.44
C THR A 74 3.05 -10.47 12.58
N ALA A 75 2.42 -10.76 11.45
CA ALA A 75 1.28 -11.68 11.39
C ALA A 75 1.16 -12.33 10.01
N GLU A 76 0.74 -13.58 10.00
CA GLU A 76 0.25 -14.23 8.79
C GLU A 76 -1.08 -13.63 8.38
N LEU A 77 -1.17 -13.15 7.13
CA LEU A 77 -2.38 -12.61 6.55
C LEU A 77 -2.47 -12.94 5.06
N ASP A 78 -3.48 -13.69 4.68
CA ASP A 78 -3.91 -13.84 3.30
C ASP A 78 -5.06 -12.86 3.02
N VAL A 79 -4.85 -11.93 2.11
CA VAL A 79 -5.84 -10.90 1.74
C VAL A 79 -7.05 -11.49 1.00
N THR A 80 -6.98 -12.75 0.56
CA THR A 80 -8.06 -13.47 -0.11
C THR A 80 -8.97 -14.23 0.85
N ASP A 81 -8.62 -14.27 2.14
CA ASP A 81 -9.33 -14.99 3.21
C ASP A 81 -9.93 -14.01 4.22
N ASP A 82 -11.26 -13.95 4.30
CA ASP A 82 -12.00 -13.07 5.20
C ASP A 82 -11.67 -13.35 6.68
N ASP A 83 -11.58 -14.63 7.08
CA ASP A 83 -11.27 -15.03 8.48
C ASP A 83 -9.83 -14.60 8.85
N SER A 84 -8.90 -14.65 7.90
CA SER A 84 -7.52 -14.18 8.09
C SER A 84 -7.45 -12.68 8.31
N VAL A 85 -8.22 -11.92 7.52
CA VAL A 85 -8.31 -10.46 7.65
C VAL A 85 -8.91 -10.05 8.99
N GLU A 86 -10.07 -10.64 9.36
CA GLU A 86 -10.75 -10.33 10.62
C GLU A 86 -9.86 -10.67 11.83
N ARG A 87 -9.24 -11.83 11.86
CA ARG A 87 -8.33 -12.24 12.95
C ARG A 87 -7.19 -11.23 13.17
N VAL A 88 -6.57 -10.70 12.08
CA VAL A 88 -5.47 -9.77 12.22
C VAL A 88 -5.95 -8.38 12.66
N VAL A 89 -7.06 -7.89 12.11
CA VAL A 89 -7.66 -6.61 12.51
C VAL A 89 -8.08 -6.66 13.97
N ASP A 90 -8.80 -7.69 14.40
CA ASP A 90 -9.24 -7.87 15.79
C ASP A 90 -8.04 -7.88 16.76
N ARG A 91 -6.97 -8.63 16.42
CA ARG A 91 -5.73 -8.62 17.20
C ARG A 91 -5.15 -7.22 17.35
N ILE A 92 -5.13 -6.42 16.30
CA ILE A 92 -4.58 -5.04 16.36
C ILE A 92 -5.47 -4.17 17.26
N ILE A 93 -6.78 -4.27 17.12
CA ILE A 93 -7.73 -3.52 17.95
C ILE A 93 -7.60 -3.91 19.44
N GLU A 94 -7.46 -5.20 19.73
CA GLU A 94 -7.24 -5.68 21.12
C GLU A 94 -5.90 -5.19 21.70
N GLU A 95 -4.84 -5.18 20.90
CA GLU A 95 -3.49 -4.83 21.37
C GLU A 95 -3.23 -3.30 21.41
N GLN A 96 -3.85 -2.50 20.53
CA GLN A 96 -3.54 -1.08 20.35
C GLN A 96 -4.74 -0.16 20.55
N GLY A 97 -5.95 -0.67 20.49
CA GLY A 97 -7.19 0.12 20.59
C GLY A 97 -7.66 0.73 19.28
N GLY A 98 -6.84 0.76 18.23
CA GLY A 98 -7.17 1.37 16.93
C GLY A 98 -6.17 1.05 15.84
N ILE A 99 -6.50 1.46 14.63
CA ILE A 99 -5.63 1.41 13.44
C ILE A 99 -5.71 2.80 12.79
N ASP A 100 -4.61 3.55 12.85
CA ASP A 100 -4.53 4.92 12.32
C ASP A 100 -4.27 4.92 10.81
N CYS A 101 -3.54 3.91 10.33
CA CYS A 101 -3.24 3.78 8.89
C CYS A 101 -3.36 2.33 8.41
N LEU A 102 -4.06 2.15 7.28
CA LEU A 102 -4.05 0.90 6.51
C LEU A 102 -3.29 1.11 5.21
N VAL A 103 -2.27 0.28 4.95
CA VAL A 103 -1.54 0.25 3.67
C VAL A 103 -1.85 -1.03 2.91
N ASN A 104 -2.75 -0.96 1.94
CA ASN A 104 -3.06 -2.02 1.00
C ASN A 104 -1.96 -2.09 -0.07
N ASN A 105 -0.91 -2.87 0.20
CA ASN A 105 0.22 -3.03 -0.72
C ASN A 105 0.31 -4.44 -1.32
N ALA A 106 -0.27 -5.46 -0.71
CA ALA A 106 -0.29 -6.81 -1.27
C ALA A 106 -0.87 -6.81 -2.69
N GLY A 107 -0.17 -7.46 -3.61
CA GLY A 107 -0.57 -7.53 -5.01
C GLY A 107 0.46 -8.23 -5.88
N TYR A 108 0.03 -8.63 -7.06
CA TYR A 108 0.88 -9.18 -8.12
C TYR A 108 0.34 -8.75 -9.49
N ALA A 109 1.01 -9.13 -10.56
CA ALA A 109 0.56 -8.83 -11.92
C ALA A 109 0.47 -10.10 -12.78
N GLN A 110 -0.75 -10.42 -13.19
CA GLN A 110 -1.02 -11.33 -14.27
C GLN A 110 -0.86 -10.57 -15.59
N MET A 111 0.24 -10.82 -16.27
CA MET A 111 0.53 -10.30 -17.60
C MET A 111 0.23 -11.36 -18.66
N GLY A 112 0.01 -10.93 -19.89
CA GLY A 112 -0.27 -11.75 -21.05
C GLY A 112 -1.33 -11.11 -21.96
N PRO A 113 -1.40 -11.52 -23.24
CA PRO A 113 -2.52 -11.20 -24.13
C PRO A 113 -3.84 -11.62 -23.47
N ILE A 114 -4.88 -10.79 -23.56
CA ILE A 114 -6.16 -11.04 -22.86
C ILE A 114 -6.77 -12.40 -23.22
N GLU A 115 -6.65 -12.82 -24.48
CA GLU A 115 -7.16 -14.11 -24.95
C GLU A 115 -6.44 -15.30 -24.32
N ASP A 116 -5.14 -15.17 -24.05
CA ASP A 116 -4.31 -16.24 -23.50
C ASP A 116 -4.40 -16.36 -21.97
N VAL A 117 -4.95 -15.35 -21.29
CA VAL A 117 -5.10 -15.39 -19.83
C VAL A 117 -6.40 -16.12 -19.44
N PRO A 118 -6.33 -17.28 -18.76
CA PRO A 118 -7.50 -18.02 -18.28
C PRO A 118 -8.35 -17.16 -17.33
N VAL A 119 -9.68 -17.41 -17.35
CA VAL A 119 -10.62 -16.69 -16.48
C VAL A 119 -10.28 -16.88 -15.00
N GLU A 120 -9.77 -18.04 -14.62
CA GLU A 120 -9.33 -18.38 -13.27
C GLU A 120 -8.20 -17.46 -12.80
N ASP A 121 -7.28 -17.11 -13.69
CA ASP A 121 -6.17 -16.19 -13.40
C ASP A 121 -6.65 -14.74 -13.32
N VAL A 122 -7.64 -14.37 -14.14
CA VAL A 122 -8.34 -13.08 -13.99
C VAL A 122 -9.00 -12.99 -12.60
N HIS A 123 -9.73 -14.03 -12.18
CA HIS A 123 -10.34 -14.07 -10.84
C HIS A 123 -9.31 -13.94 -9.73
N ARG A 124 -8.21 -14.70 -9.80
CA ARG A 124 -7.11 -14.64 -8.82
C ARG A 124 -6.49 -13.25 -8.76
N GLN A 125 -6.27 -12.61 -9.92
CA GLN A 125 -5.76 -11.23 -10.00
C GLN A 125 -6.68 -10.24 -9.29
N PHE A 126 -7.99 -10.34 -9.51
CA PHE A 126 -8.97 -9.46 -8.88
C PHE A 126 -9.15 -9.77 -7.40
N ASP A 127 -9.08 -11.03 -7.01
CA ASP A 127 -9.23 -11.43 -5.61
C ASP A 127 -8.14 -10.81 -4.74
N VAL A 128 -6.89 -10.86 -5.20
CA VAL A 128 -5.77 -10.24 -4.47
C VAL A 128 -5.78 -8.71 -4.60
N ASN A 129 -5.87 -8.17 -5.83
CA ASN A 129 -5.59 -6.73 -6.07
C ASN A 129 -6.80 -5.82 -5.85
N VAL A 130 -8.01 -6.36 -5.80
CA VAL A 130 -9.27 -5.59 -5.68
C VAL A 130 -10.05 -6.01 -4.46
N TYR A 131 -10.38 -7.31 -4.35
CA TYR A 131 -11.20 -7.78 -3.23
C TYR A 131 -10.41 -7.81 -1.92
N GLY A 132 -9.10 -8.11 -1.95
CA GLY A 132 -8.23 -8.03 -0.77
C GLY A 132 -8.24 -6.64 -0.12
N PRO A 133 -7.90 -5.55 -0.85
CA PRO A 133 -8.06 -4.19 -0.35
C PRO A 133 -9.48 -3.85 0.13
N HIS A 134 -10.50 -4.38 -0.55
CA HIS A 134 -11.89 -4.17 -0.15
C HIS A 134 -12.23 -4.87 1.18
N ARG A 135 -11.78 -6.13 1.39
CA ARG A 135 -11.94 -6.86 2.67
C ARG A 135 -11.31 -6.10 3.82
N LEU A 136 -10.04 -5.70 3.67
CA LEU A 136 -9.31 -4.94 4.68
C LEU A 136 -9.96 -3.60 4.99
N THR A 137 -10.35 -2.86 3.95
CA THR A 137 -11.07 -1.60 4.10
C THR A 137 -12.35 -1.78 4.91
N ARG A 138 -13.17 -2.80 4.58
CA ARG A 138 -14.39 -3.11 5.33
C ARG A 138 -14.11 -3.46 6.80
N ALA A 139 -13.04 -4.18 7.06
CA ALA A 139 -12.68 -4.59 8.41
C ALA A 139 -12.20 -3.40 9.27
N VAL A 140 -11.43 -2.45 8.72
CA VAL A 140 -10.90 -1.31 9.50
C VAL A 140 -11.86 -0.12 9.60
N LEU A 141 -12.72 0.12 8.60
CA LEU A 141 -13.60 1.29 8.54
C LEU A 141 -14.50 1.49 9.77
N PRO A 142 -15.11 0.46 10.39
CA PRO A 142 -15.91 0.67 11.61
C PRO A 142 -15.12 1.29 12.75
N HIS A 143 -13.85 0.91 12.89
CA HIS A 143 -12.95 1.41 13.93
C HIS A 143 -12.47 2.83 13.64
N MET A 144 -12.06 3.12 12.41
CA MET A 144 -11.67 4.47 11.97
C MET A 144 -12.84 5.46 12.08
N ARG A 145 -14.07 5.04 11.72
CA ARG A 145 -15.27 5.89 11.90
C ARG A 145 -15.58 6.17 13.36
N ALA A 146 -15.35 5.20 14.25
CA ALA A 146 -15.58 5.38 15.68
C ALA A 146 -14.53 6.33 16.30
N ALA A 147 -13.33 6.37 15.73
CA ALA A 147 -12.27 7.29 16.11
C ALA A 147 -12.41 8.69 15.46
N GLU A 148 -13.25 8.81 14.40
CA GLU A 148 -13.36 9.99 13.53
C GLU A 148 -12.00 10.40 12.93
N ASP A 149 -11.13 9.42 12.70
CA ASP A 149 -9.78 9.59 12.17
C ASP A 149 -9.30 8.30 11.48
N GLY A 150 -8.40 8.44 10.49
CA GLY A 150 -7.73 7.32 9.86
C GLY A 150 -7.32 7.59 8.42
N THR A 151 -6.31 6.85 7.98
CA THR A 151 -5.83 6.96 6.60
C THR A 151 -5.77 5.58 5.92
N ILE A 152 -6.43 5.45 4.76
CA ILE A 152 -6.38 4.25 3.91
C ILE A 152 -5.52 4.56 2.69
N ILE A 153 -4.37 3.88 2.58
CA ILE A 153 -3.45 4.05 1.46
C ILE A 153 -3.51 2.81 0.56
N ASN A 154 -3.97 2.99 -0.66
CA ASN A 154 -4.02 1.95 -1.67
C ASN A 154 -2.83 2.08 -2.63
N VAL A 155 -1.94 1.09 -2.66
CA VAL A 155 -0.84 1.03 -3.62
C VAL A 155 -1.37 0.56 -4.96
N SER A 156 -1.65 1.54 -5.82
CA SER A 156 -2.09 1.35 -7.20
C SER A 156 -0.88 1.16 -8.15
N SER A 157 -0.93 1.73 -9.32
CA SER A 157 0.14 1.75 -10.32
C SER A 157 -0.18 2.80 -11.39
N VAL A 158 0.80 3.22 -12.16
CA VAL A 158 0.56 3.91 -13.45
C VAL A 158 -0.37 3.10 -14.34
N SER A 159 -0.35 1.75 -14.21
CA SER A 159 -1.26 0.83 -14.92
C SER A 159 -2.71 0.94 -14.47
N GLY A 160 -3.01 1.60 -13.35
CA GLY A 160 -4.37 2.00 -12.96
C GLY A 160 -4.89 3.23 -13.71
N ARG A 161 -4.04 3.90 -14.48
CA ARG A 161 -4.37 5.11 -15.26
C ARG A 161 -4.20 4.92 -16.77
N LEU A 162 -3.35 3.98 -17.16
CA LEU A 162 -3.04 3.62 -18.55
C LEU A 162 -2.98 2.12 -18.68
N SER A 163 -3.48 1.59 -19.80
CA SER A 163 -3.34 0.18 -20.17
C SER A 163 -2.51 0.03 -21.44
N PHE A 164 -1.86 -1.11 -21.60
CA PHE A 164 -1.02 -1.45 -22.74
C PHE A 164 -1.23 -2.92 -23.14
N PRO A 165 -0.91 -3.32 -24.39
CA PRO A 165 -0.99 -4.71 -24.82
C PRO A 165 -0.16 -5.62 -23.92
N GLY A 166 -0.69 -6.79 -23.56
CA GLY A 166 -0.08 -7.72 -22.62
C GLY A 166 -0.27 -7.38 -21.13
N GLY A 167 -0.74 -6.17 -20.80
CA GLY A 167 -0.99 -5.74 -19.42
C GLY A 167 -2.47 -5.58 -19.06
N GLY A 168 -3.39 -6.08 -19.88
CA GLY A 168 -4.82 -5.78 -19.76
C GLY A 168 -5.47 -6.22 -18.46
N VAL A 169 -5.20 -7.45 -18.01
CA VAL A 169 -5.77 -8.02 -16.78
C VAL A 169 -5.26 -7.27 -15.54
N TYR A 170 -3.96 -7.07 -15.44
CA TYR A 170 -3.36 -6.30 -14.36
C TYR A 170 -3.87 -4.86 -14.34
N SER A 171 -3.83 -4.16 -15.49
CA SER A 171 -4.35 -2.81 -15.59
C SER A 171 -5.81 -2.75 -15.18
N GLY A 172 -6.65 -3.69 -15.62
CA GLY A 172 -8.07 -3.78 -15.23
C GLY A 172 -8.25 -3.85 -13.73
N SER A 173 -7.44 -4.65 -13.02
CA SER A 173 -7.49 -4.73 -11.54
C SER A 173 -7.10 -3.40 -10.89
N LYS A 174 -6.05 -2.71 -11.39
CA LYS A 174 -5.62 -1.42 -10.84
C LYS A 174 -6.60 -0.28 -11.17
N PHE A 175 -7.23 -0.28 -12.37
CA PHE A 175 -8.33 0.65 -12.67
C PHE A 175 -9.53 0.45 -11.74
N ALA A 176 -9.87 -0.80 -11.41
CA ALA A 176 -10.93 -1.09 -10.46
C ALA A 176 -10.60 -0.55 -9.06
N LEU A 177 -9.37 -0.75 -8.57
CA LEU A 177 -8.90 -0.23 -7.29
C LEU A 177 -8.94 1.30 -7.26
N GLU A 178 -8.54 1.97 -8.36
CA GLU A 178 -8.63 3.42 -8.51
C GLU A 178 -10.08 3.93 -8.36
N ALA A 179 -11.01 3.32 -9.10
CA ALA A 179 -12.42 3.72 -9.08
C ALA A 179 -13.06 3.51 -7.70
N LEU A 180 -12.79 2.37 -7.05
CA LEU A 180 -13.28 2.09 -5.70
C LEU A 180 -12.72 3.09 -4.67
N SER A 181 -11.44 3.45 -4.80
CA SER A 181 -10.80 4.42 -3.90
C SER A 181 -11.36 5.84 -4.09
N GLU A 182 -11.67 6.25 -5.34
CA GLU A 182 -12.30 7.54 -5.61
C GLU A 182 -13.71 7.63 -5.00
N ALA A 183 -14.51 6.57 -5.15
CA ALA A 183 -15.85 6.51 -4.57
C ALA A 183 -15.78 6.53 -3.03
N LEU A 184 -14.95 5.66 -2.45
CA LEU A 184 -14.79 5.56 -1.01
C LEU A 184 -14.36 6.89 -0.38
N ARG A 185 -13.46 7.64 -1.00
CA ARG A 185 -13.02 8.95 -0.50
C ARG A 185 -14.19 9.89 -0.27
N GLY A 186 -15.14 9.94 -1.24
CA GLY A 186 -16.33 10.76 -1.09
C GLY A 186 -17.32 10.23 -0.04
N GLU A 187 -17.33 8.92 0.20
CA GLU A 187 -18.23 8.29 1.16
C GLU A 187 -17.78 8.48 2.61
N VAL A 188 -16.44 8.57 2.86
CA VAL A 188 -15.87 8.61 4.20
C VAL A 188 -15.36 10.00 4.63
N ASP A 189 -15.39 10.99 3.76
CA ASP A 189 -14.95 12.37 3.99
C ASP A 189 -15.58 12.99 5.26
N ALA A 190 -16.87 12.75 5.48
CA ALA A 190 -17.59 13.25 6.66
C ALA A 190 -17.16 12.60 7.99
N PHE A 191 -16.35 11.55 7.95
CA PHE A 191 -15.87 10.83 9.13
C PHE A 191 -14.40 11.11 9.46
N GLY A 192 -13.77 12.09 8.79
CA GLY A 192 -12.35 12.40 9.01
C GLY A 192 -11.39 11.31 8.51
N ILE A 193 -11.82 10.47 7.56
CA ILE A 193 -11.01 9.38 7.03
C ILE A 193 -10.47 9.74 5.65
N ASP A 194 -9.15 9.68 5.50
CA ASP A 194 -8.47 9.94 4.24
C ASP A 194 -8.30 8.67 3.40
N VAL A 195 -8.54 8.78 2.09
CA VAL A 195 -8.28 7.69 1.13
C VAL A 195 -7.31 8.16 0.06
N VAL A 196 -6.14 7.56 0.08
CA VAL A 196 -4.98 7.96 -0.72
C VAL A 196 -4.61 6.86 -1.72
N LEU A 197 -4.33 7.26 -2.95
CA LEU A 197 -3.78 6.41 -4.00
C LEU A 197 -2.30 6.73 -4.20
N VAL A 198 -1.44 5.74 -4.02
CA VAL A 198 -0.03 5.83 -4.42
C VAL A 198 0.10 5.10 -5.76
N GLU A 199 0.60 5.79 -6.77
CA GLU A 199 0.65 5.33 -8.17
C GLU A 199 2.12 5.17 -8.62
N PRO A 200 2.82 4.06 -8.29
CA PRO A 200 4.17 3.84 -8.77
C PRO A 200 4.22 3.59 -10.29
N GLY A 201 5.29 4.10 -10.93
CA GLY A 201 5.76 3.58 -12.21
C GLY A 201 6.52 2.26 -12.01
N PRO A 202 7.43 1.87 -12.93
CA PRO A 202 8.34 0.75 -12.71
C PRO A 202 9.15 0.93 -11.43
N VAL A 203 9.26 -0.14 -10.61
CA VAL A 203 10.02 -0.16 -9.35
C VAL A 203 10.91 -1.39 -9.32
N VAL A 204 12.18 -1.22 -8.97
CA VAL A 204 13.16 -2.31 -8.86
C VAL A 204 12.82 -3.20 -7.67
N THR A 205 12.14 -4.30 -7.91
CA THR A 205 11.72 -5.28 -6.89
C THR A 205 11.67 -6.67 -7.49
N ASN A 206 11.55 -7.71 -6.65
CA ASN A 206 11.29 -9.08 -7.08
C ASN A 206 9.86 -9.29 -7.68
N PHE A 207 9.15 -8.19 -7.95
CA PHE A 207 7.84 -8.24 -8.60
C PHE A 207 7.95 -8.76 -10.04
N GLN A 208 9.07 -8.47 -10.72
CA GLN A 208 9.35 -8.94 -12.08
C GLN A 208 9.50 -10.47 -12.13
N ASP A 209 10.21 -11.06 -11.16
CA ASP A 209 10.41 -12.52 -11.09
C ASP A 209 9.04 -13.24 -11.01
N ARG A 210 8.09 -12.68 -10.26
CA ARG A 210 6.72 -13.22 -10.17
C ARG A 210 5.93 -13.05 -11.48
N VAL A 211 6.13 -11.94 -12.18
CA VAL A 211 5.50 -11.72 -13.50
C VAL A 211 6.00 -12.77 -14.50
N GLU A 212 7.30 -13.09 -14.50
CA GLU A 212 7.88 -14.12 -15.34
C GLU A 212 7.26 -15.50 -15.05
N ASP A 213 7.12 -15.86 -13.78
CA ASP A 213 6.48 -17.12 -13.37
C ASP A 213 5.03 -17.21 -13.87
N GLU A 214 4.24 -16.14 -13.72
CA GLU A 214 2.83 -16.10 -14.17
C GLU A 214 2.70 -16.17 -15.69
N VAL A 215 3.56 -15.46 -16.44
CA VAL A 215 3.58 -15.49 -17.93
C VAL A 215 4.06 -16.84 -18.44
N GLY A 216 5.04 -17.46 -17.74
CA GLY A 216 5.57 -18.79 -18.10
C GLY A 216 4.54 -19.91 -18.04
N GLY A 217 3.47 -19.73 -17.25
CA GLY A 217 2.36 -20.68 -17.13
C GLY A 217 1.27 -20.55 -18.19
N LEU A 218 1.31 -19.50 -19.04
CA LEU A 218 0.26 -19.24 -20.02
C LEU A 218 0.41 -20.13 -21.29
N PRO A 219 -0.72 -20.51 -21.92
CA PRO A 219 -0.72 -21.11 -23.24
C PRO A 219 -0.40 -20.01 -24.27
N ARG A 220 0.90 -19.87 -24.63
CA ARG A 220 1.34 -18.86 -25.59
C ARG A 220 0.79 -19.15 -26.99
N SER A 221 -0.13 -18.31 -27.49
CA SER A 221 -0.68 -18.38 -28.83
C SER A 221 0.27 -17.73 -29.85
N GLU A 222 0.56 -18.42 -30.97
CA GLU A 222 1.38 -17.86 -32.06
C GLU A 222 0.84 -16.51 -32.57
N ALA A 223 -0.47 -16.27 -32.47
CA ALA A 223 -1.12 -15.04 -32.88
C ALA A 223 -0.63 -13.81 -32.11
N TYR A 224 -0.02 -13.98 -30.92
CA TYR A 224 0.45 -12.91 -30.03
C TYR A 224 1.95 -12.96 -29.79
N GLU A 225 2.71 -13.65 -30.64
CA GLU A 225 4.16 -13.83 -30.48
C GLU A 225 4.88 -12.48 -30.35
N ASP A 226 4.51 -11.49 -31.15
CA ASP A 226 5.05 -10.12 -31.09
C ASP A 226 4.78 -9.42 -29.73
N ILE A 227 3.67 -9.74 -29.06
CA ILE A 227 3.39 -9.19 -27.73
C ILE A 227 4.27 -9.87 -26.68
N TYR A 228 4.44 -11.20 -26.77
CA TYR A 228 5.33 -11.94 -25.90
C TYR A 228 6.79 -11.53 -26.07
N GLU A 229 7.27 -11.31 -27.29
CA GLU A 229 8.63 -10.81 -27.56
C GLU A 229 8.85 -9.44 -26.88
N ILE A 230 7.91 -8.48 -27.03
CA ILE A 230 7.99 -7.18 -26.37
C ILE A 230 7.99 -7.33 -24.84
N MET A 231 7.22 -8.27 -24.30
CA MET A 231 7.18 -8.53 -22.86
C MET A 231 8.51 -9.14 -22.38
N ASP A 232 9.05 -10.12 -23.11
CA ASP A 232 10.32 -10.76 -22.81
C ASP A 232 11.48 -9.74 -22.87
N ASP A 233 11.48 -8.81 -23.86
CA ASP A 233 12.44 -7.70 -23.95
C ASP A 233 12.32 -6.70 -22.78
N TYR A 234 11.09 -6.37 -22.38
CA TYR A 234 10.85 -5.52 -21.22
C TYR A 234 11.37 -6.17 -19.93
N HIS A 235 11.20 -7.49 -19.79
CA HIS A 235 11.74 -8.28 -18.69
C HIS A 235 13.27 -8.35 -18.72
N ALA A 236 13.88 -8.54 -19.90
CA ALA A 236 15.34 -8.56 -20.05
C ALA A 236 16.01 -7.23 -19.63
N ILE A 237 15.30 -6.11 -19.77
CA ILE A 237 15.70 -4.81 -19.21
C ILE A 237 15.43 -4.75 -17.69
N GLY A 238 14.75 -5.78 -17.14
CA GLY A 238 14.63 -6.09 -15.70
C GLY A 238 13.89 -5.06 -14.88
N GLY A 239 12.93 -4.31 -15.43
CA GLY A 239 12.29 -3.22 -14.67
C GLY A 239 13.31 -2.17 -14.15
N ALA A 240 14.60 -2.43 -14.31
CA ALA A 240 15.73 -1.63 -13.87
C ALA A 240 16.15 -0.59 -14.91
N GLY A 241 15.25 -0.24 -15.84
CA GLY A 241 15.50 0.80 -16.82
C GLY A 241 15.78 2.17 -16.14
N PRO A 242 16.34 3.13 -16.86
CA PRO A 242 16.76 4.43 -16.32
C PRO A 242 15.62 5.26 -15.72
N PHE A 243 14.38 4.78 -15.86
CA PHE A 243 13.16 5.43 -15.33
C PHE A 243 12.52 4.65 -14.17
N ALA A 244 13.14 3.54 -13.72
CA ALA A 244 12.65 2.80 -12.57
C ALA A 244 12.95 3.55 -11.26
N SER A 245 12.00 3.48 -10.33
CA SER A 245 12.15 4.01 -8.97
C SER A 245 12.67 2.92 -8.03
N GLU A 246 13.25 3.31 -6.91
CA GLU A 246 13.59 2.38 -5.85
C GLU A 246 12.40 2.19 -4.88
N PRO A 247 12.27 1.01 -4.22
CA PRO A 247 11.22 0.77 -3.22
C PRO A 247 11.17 1.84 -2.12
N LYS A 248 12.35 2.39 -1.74
CA LYS A 248 12.45 3.45 -0.73
C LYS A 248 11.77 4.76 -1.13
N ASP A 249 11.71 5.06 -2.45
CA ASP A 249 11.05 6.27 -2.93
C ASP A 249 9.53 6.15 -2.80
N VAL A 250 8.98 4.95 -3.04
CA VAL A 250 7.56 4.65 -2.82
C VAL A 250 7.25 4.64 -1.33
N ALA A 251 8.06 3.97 -0.51
CA ALA A 251 7.89 3.90 0.95
C ALA A 251 7.88 5.29 1.60
N ARG A 252 8.78 6.18 1.16
CA ARG A 252 8.82 7.58 1.64
C ARG A 252 7.53 8.34 1.31
N VAL A 253 6.97 8.13 0.12
CA VAL A 253 5.71 8.76 -0.28
C VAL A 253 4.54 8.22 0.55
N ILE A 254 4.49 6.91 0.79
CA ILE A 254 3.47 6.27 1.64
C ILE A 254 3.55 6.83 3.07
N LEU A 255 4.74 6.84 3.68
CA LEU A 255 4.94 7.40 5.02
C LEU A 255 4.54 8.87 5.11
N ASN A 256 4.96 9.70 4.13
CA ASN A 256 4.59 11.11 4.11
C ASN A 256 3.09 11.32 3.99
N ALA A 257 2.39 10.49 3.19
CA ALA A 257 0.94 10.56 3.07
C ALA A 257 0.23 10.18 4.37
N ALA A 258 0.72 9.13 5.06
CA ALA A 258 0.18 8.69 6.35
C ALA A 258 0.40 9.72 7.47
N SER A 259 1.53 10.45 7.44
CA SER A 259 1.89 11.43 8.48
C SER A 259 1.40 12.86 8.17
N CYS A 260 0.63 13.05 7.10
CA CYS A 260 0.12 14.35 6.69
C CYS A 260 -1.30 14.55 7.19
N THR A 261 -1.59 15.66 7.85
CA THR A 261 -2.94 15.98 8.38
C THR A 261 -3.98 16.11 7.26
N GLU A 262 -3.58 16.57 6.07
CA GLU A 262 -4.45 16.69 4.90
C GLU A 262 -3.70 16.13 3.67
N PRO A 263 -3.65 14.79 3.51
CA PRO A 263 -2.94 14.19 2.40
C PRO A 263 -3.65 14.46 1.07
N GLY A 264 -2.86 14.67 0.02
CA GLY A 264 -3.41 14.73 -1.33
C GLY A 264 -4.03 13.39 -1.74
N PRO A 265 -5.04 13.38 -2.62
CA PRO A 265 -5.74 12.16 -2.99
C PRO A 265 -4.90 11.19 -3.83
N ARG A 266 -3.79 11.64 -4.43
CA ARG A 266 -2.97 10.86 -5.37
C ARG A 266 -1.52 11.27 -5.33
N TYR A 267 -0.65 10.26 -5.35
CA TYR A 267 0.81 10.42 -5.34
C TYR A 267 1.45 9.57 -6.45
N PRO A 268 1.66 10.12 -7.66
CA PRO A 268 2.43 9.44 -8.70
C PRO A 268 3.92 9.40 -8.33
N VAL A 269 4.52 8.20 -8.36
CA VAL A 269 5.92 7.97 -7.99
C VAL A 269 6.76 7.57 -9.20
N GLY A 270 7.83 8.29 -9.43
CA GLY A 270 8.73 8.10 -10.55
C GLY A 270 8.32 8.84 -11.83
N PRO A 271 9.25 8.97 -12.79
CA PRO A 271 9.03 9.77 -14.00
C PRO A 271 7.89 9.22 -14.87
N VAL A 272 7.81 7.89 -15.00
CA VAL A 272 6.78 7.24 -15.83
C VAL A 272 5.38 7.51 -15.27
N ALA A 273 5.20 7.45 -13.95
CA ALA A 273 3.90 7.75 -13.34
C ALA A 273 3.55 9.24 -13.45
N LYS A 274 4.52 10.13 -13.23
CA LYS A 274 4.30 11.59 -13.28
C LYS A 274 3.96 12.12 -14.67
N TYR A 275 4.64 11.61 -15.68
CA TYR A 275 4.53 12.14 -17.05
C TYR A 275 3.77 11.20 -17.98
N GLY A 276 3.91 9.87 -17.82
CA GLY A 276 3.23 8.89 -18.67
C GLY A 276 1.70 8.97 -18.54
N VAL A 277 1.20 9.29 -17.36
CA VAL A 277 -0.24 9.46 -17.13
C VAL A 277 -0.87 10.56 -18.02
N LEU A 278 -0.07 11.52 -18.51
CA LEU A 278 -0.54 12.55 -19.43
C LEU A 278 -0.98 11.96 -20.80
N ALA A 279 -0.48 10.79 -21.16
CA ALA A 279 -0.94 10.07 -22.36
C ALA A 279 -2.45 9.73 -22.31
N ARG A 280 -3.07 9.73 -21.12
CA ARG A 280 -4.52 9.56 -20.96
C ARG A 280 -5.32 10.67 -21.68
N PHE A 281 -4.76 11.86 -21.79
CA PHE A 281 -5.42 13.01 -22.47
C PHE A 281 -5.20 13.00 -23.98
N VAL A 282 -4.35 12.12 -24.50
CA VAL A 282 -4.18 11.94 -25.96
C VAL A 282 -5.41 11.18 -26.50
N PRO A 283 -6.02 11.65 -27.59
CA PRO A 283 -7.13 10.95 -28.22
C PRO A 283 -6.81 9.50 -28.55
N THR A 284 -7.74 8.58 -28.27
CA THR A 284 -7.55 7.14 -28.45
C THR A 284 -6.94 6.74 -29.82
N PRO A 285 -7.42 7.27 -30.97
CA PRO A 285 -6.82 6.87 -32.27
C PRO A 285 -5.34 7.24 -32.40
N MET A 286 -4.89 8.35 -31.80
CA MET A 286 -3.48 8.76 -31.83
C MET A 286 -2.65 7.85 -30.92
N ARG A 287 -3.17 7.50 -29.76
CA ARG A 287 -2.51 6.59 -28.83
C ARG A 287 -2.35 5.19 -29.42
N ASP A 288 -3.41 4.68 -30.05
CA ASP A 288 -3.41 3.38 -30.72
C ASP A 288 -2.44 3.36 -31.91
N ALA A 289 -2.35 4.46 -32.67
CA ALA A 289 -1.37 4.60 -33.75
C ALA A 289 0.07 4.55 -33.24
N VAL A 290 0.36 5.22 -32.11
CA VAL A 290 1.71 5.20 -31.48
C VAL A 290 2.05 3.77 -31.02
N ILE A 291 1.13 3.09 -30.36
CA ILE A 291 1.30 1.69 -29.93
C ILE A 291 1.53 0.78 -31.15
N GLY A 292 0.73 0.94 -32.21
CA GLY A 292 0.88 0.15 -33.44
C GLY A 292 2.21 0.40 -34.18
N ILE A 293 2.75 1.62 -34.13
CA ILE A 293 4.06 1.93 -34.68
C ILE A 293 5.16 1.29 -33.81
N ALA A 294 5.06 1.42 -32.49
CA ALA A 294 6.02 0.82 -31.56
C ALA A 294 6.11 -0.71 -31.74
N ARG A 295 4.97 -1.41 -31.84
CA ARG A 295 4.93 -2.86 -32.11
C ARG A 295 5.67 -3.22 -33.41
N ARG A 296 5.53 -2.43 -34.49
CA ARG A 296 6.19 -2.69 -35.80
C ARG A 296 7.69 -2.41 -35.81
N LEU A 297 8.17 -1.62 -34.86
CA LEU A 297 9.59 -1.25 -34.77
C LEU A 297 10.37 -2.15 -33.80
N LEU A 298 9.67 -2.81 -32.88
CA LEU A 298 10.24 -3.64 -31.82
C LEU A 298 10.05 -5.15 -32.09
N GLY A 299 9.10 -5.57 -32.92
CA GLY A 299 8.91 -6.91 -33.47
C GLY A 299 9.16 -6.88 -34.98
#